data_eabed0f7eea1e4a23b88efec38adcda7
#
_entry.id   eabed0f7eea1e4a23b88efec38adcda7
#
_cell.length_a   1.000
_cell.length_b   1.000
_cell.length_c   1.000
_cell.angle_alpha   90.00
_cell.angle_beta   90.00
_cell.angle_gamma   90.00
#
_symmetry.space_group_name_H-M   'P 1'
#
loop_
_entity.id
_entity.type
_entity.pdbx_description
1 polymer ?
#
loop_
_entity_poly.entity_id
_entity_poly.type
_entity_poly.pdbx_seq_one_letter_code
_entity_poly.pdbx_strand_id
1 'polypeptide(L)'
;MRLTKSTDIALRIAMRLAVLGNREDAPTTREVAGAVQVPYTHAAKVVSRLQHLGVVEARRGRNGGLSLTEAGRTGSLGRLVRELEGVGDVVGCEDDPPCPLRAACRLRGALRTAQEAFFAALDPLSIEDLVDAPTGPLLLSLSPRPEG
;
A
#
# COMPACT_ATOMS: atom_id res chain seq x y z
N MET A 1 7.53 13.97 6.54
CA MET A 1 6.32 13.11 6.69
C MET A 1 6.70 11.69 6.32
N ARG A 2 6.21 10.75 7.05
CA ARG A 2 6.41 9.32 6.75
C ARG A 2 5.06 8.63 6.64
N LEU A 3 4.93 7.77 5.65
CA LEU A 3 3.81 6.85 5.60
C LEU A 3 3.98 5.77 6.68
N THR A 4 2.88 5.21 7.13
CA THR A 4 2.92 4.09 8.08
C THR A 4 3.60 2.87 7.45
N LYS A 5 4.16 2.01 8.28
CA LYS A 5 4.77 0.76 7.81
C LYS A 5 3.76 -0.12 7.06
N SER A 6 2.51 -0.13 7.48
CA SER A 6 1.44 -0.85 6.79
C SER A 6 1.23 -0.35 5.37
N THR A 7 1.23 0.95 5.15
CA THR A 7 1.11 1.55 3.82
C THR A 7 2.32 1.22 2.95
N ASP A 8 3.53 1.32 3.48
CA ASP A 8 4.75 0.92 2.77
C ASP A 8 4.68 -0.54 2.31
N ILE A 9 4.31 -1.44 3.20
CA ILE A 9 4.15 -2.87 2.89
C ILE A 9 3.06 -3.08 1.82
N ALA A 10 1.93 -2.39 1.96
CA ALA A 10 0.81 -2.49 1.00
C ALA A 10 1.24 -2.10 -0.42
N LEU A 11 1.98 -1.02 -0.55
CA LEU A 11 2.47 -0.55 -1.84
C LEU A 11 3.50 -1.52 -2.45
N ARG A 12 4.41 -2.05 -1.65
CA ARG A 12 5.37 -3.08 -2.12
C ARG A 12 4.65 -4.33 -2.61
N ILE A 13 3.66 -4.81 -1.89
CA ILE A 13 2.86 -5.98 -2.28
C ILE A 13 2.09 -5.70 -3.57
N ALA A 14 1.40 -4.57 -3.66
CA ALA A 14 0.64 -4.19 -4.85
C ALA A 14 1.54 -4.08 -6.10
N MET A 15 2.71 -3.46 -5.98
CA MET A 15 3.68 -3.37 -7.07
C MET A 15 4.21 -4.75 -7.49
N ARG A 16 4.51 -5.63 -6.53
CA ARG A 16 4.94 -7.00 -6.84
C ARG A 16 3.86 -7.76 -7.61
N LEU A 17 2.62 -7.67 -7.18
CA LEU A 17 1.50 -8.31 -7.87
C LEU A 17 1.27 -7.71 -9.26
N ALA A 18 1.49 -6.41 -9.42
CA ALA A 18 1.36 -5.75 -10.72
C ALA A 18 2.33 -6.30 -11.77
N VAL A 19 3.61 -6.52 -11.39
CA VAL A 19 4.61 -7.06 -12.34
C VAL A 19 4.41 -8.53 -12.63
N LEU A 20 3.84 -9.30 -11.71
CA LEU A 20 3.55 -10.72 -11.93
C LEU A 20 2.35 -10.91 -12.87
N GLY A 21 1.43 -9.95 -12.93
CA GLY A 21 0.23 -10.04 -13.74
C GLY A 21 -0.71 -11.17 -13.29
N ASN A 22 -1.69 -11.47 -14.12
CA ASN A 22 -2.63 -12.56 -13.90
C ASN A 22 -2.01 -13.86 -14.42
N ARG A 23 -1.37 -14.60 -13.53
CA ARG A 23 -0.75 -15.90 -13.85
C ARG A 23 -1.67 -17.05 -13.44
N GLU A 24 -1.51 -18.19 -14.09
CA GLU A 24 -2.17 -19.42 -13.67
C GLU A 24 -1.68 -19.88 -12.29
N ASP A 25 -0.38 -19.67 -12.01
CA ASP A 25 0.27 -19.92 -10.73
C ASP A 25 0.43 -18.63 -9.92
N ALA A 26 -0.67 -18.08 -9.44
CA ALA A 26 -0.66 -16.86 -8.64
C ALA A 26 0.12 -17.07 -7.31
N PRO A 27 0.92 -16.08 -6.89
CA PRO A 27 1.74 -16.21 -5.69
C PRO A 27 0.90 -16.25 -4.42
N THR A 28 1.35 -17.00 -3.43
CA THR A 28 0.79 -16.98 -2.08
C THR A 28 1.21 -15.71 -1.33
N THR A 29 0.52 -15.39 -0.25
CA THR A 29 0.92 -14.30 0.64
C THR A 29 2.34 -14.48 1.15
N ARG A 30 2.74 -15.71 1.48
CA ARG A 30 4.09 -16.03 1.97
C ARG A 30 5.15 -15.78 0.91
N GLU A 31 4.90 -16.17 -0.32
CA GLU A 31 5.84 -15.94 -1.45
C GLU A 31 6.01 -14.45 -1.74
N VAL A 32 4.92 -13.69 -1.76
CA VAL A 32 4.97 -12.23 -1.96
C VAL A 32 5.72 -11.56 -0.82
N ALA A 33 5.41 -11.91 0.42
CA ALA A 33 6.08 -11.38 1.61
C ALA A 33 7.60 -11.64 1.56
N GLY A 34 8.00 -12.85 1.20
CA GLY A 34 9.41 -13.20 1.05
C GLY A 34 10.11 -12.40 -0.05
N ALA A 35 9.47 -12.22 -1.20
CA ALA A 35 10.04 -11.46 -2.30
C ALA A 35 10.28 -9.98 -1.95
N VAL A 36 9.34 -9.34 -1.27
CA VAL A 36 9.46 -7.93 -0.88
C VAL A 36 10.09 -7.74 0.52
N GLN A 37 10.56 -8.81 1.12
CA GLN A 37 11.28 -8.85 2.40
C GLN A 37 10.51 -8.21 3.57
N VAL A 38 9.27 -8.63 3.74
CA VAL A 38 8.45 -8.25 4.88
C VAL A 38 8.02 -9.47 5.69
N PRO A 39 7.82 -9.35 7.01
CA PRO A 39 7.34 -10.47 7.82
C PRO A 39 5.96 -10.94 7.36
N TYR A 40 5.77 -12.26 7.30
CA TYR A 40 4.51 -12.85 6.88
C TYR A 40 3.30 -12.33 7.68
N THR A 41 3.43 -12.19 8.99
CA THR A 41 2.33 -11.72 9.84
C THR A 41 1.87 -10.30 9.48
N HIS A 42 2.80 -9.42 9.13
CA HIS A 42 2.48 -8.08 8.64
C HIS A 42 1.87 -8.14 7.23
N ALA A 43 2.45 -8.94 6.35
CA ALA A 43 1.94 -9.11 4.99
C ALA A 43 0.50 -9.64 5.00
N ALA A 44 0.18 -10.63 5.83
CA ALA A 44 -1.16 -11.20 5.92
C ALA A 44 -2.22 -10.17 6.34
N LYS A 45 -1.91 -9.32 7.32
CA LYS A 45 -2.80 -8.23 7.74
C LYS A 45 -3.02 -7.21 6.62
N VAL A 46 -1.94 -6.84 5.94
CA VAL A 46 -1.99 -5.86 4.85
C VAL A 46 -2.76 -6.43 3.66
N VAL A 47 -2.53 -7.68 3.29
CA VAL A 47 -3.28 -8.36 2.22
C VAL A 47 -4.77 -8.38 2.53
N SER A 48 -5.14 -8.72 3.76
CA SER A 48 -6.54 -8.68 4.19
C SER A 48 -7.17 -7.29 3.99
N ARG A 49 -6.44 -6.24 4.35
CA ARG A 49 -6.91 -4.87 4.13
C ARG A 49 -7.01 -4.51 2.65
N LEU A 50 -6.04 -4.89 1.84
CA LEU A 50 -6.07 -4.67 0.39
C LEU A 50 -7.23 -5.41 -0.28
N GLN A 51 -7.56 -6.61 0.19
CA GLN A 51 -8.75 -7.35 -0.25
C GLN A 51 -10.03 -6.60 0.10
N HIS A 52 -10.13 -6.10 1.33
CA HIS A 52 -11.29 -5.32 1.78
C HIS A 52 -11.47 -4.03 0.96
N LEU A 53 -10.38 -3.39 0.55
CA LEU A 53 -10.40 -2.20 -0.32
C LEU A 53 -10.64 -2.53 -1.80
N GLY A 54 -10.71 -3.80 -2.18
CA GLY A 54 -10.92 -4.21 -3.57
C GLY A 54 -9.69 -4.07 -4.46
N VAL A 55 -8.51 -3.91 -3.89
CA VAL A 55 -7.23 -3.75 -4.61
C VAL A 55 -6.62 -5.10 -4.98
N VAL A 56 -6.77 -6.08 -4.10
CA VAL A 56 -6.25 -7.44 -4.25
C VAL A 56 -7.39 -8.43 -4.13
N GLU A 57 -7.34 -9.49 -4.89
CA GLU A 57 -8.22 -10.65 -4.75
C GLU A 57 -7.41 -11.91 -4.50
N ALA A 58 -8.01 -12.85 -3.78
CA ALA A 58 -7.41 -14.14 -3.50
C ALA A 58 -8.27 -15.24 -4.11
N ARG A 59 -7.62 -16.17 -4.81
CA ARG A 59 -8.23 -17.38 -5.35
C ARG A 59 -7.80 -18.57 -4.50
N ARG A 60 -8.75 -19.39 -4.06
CA ARG A 60 -8.47 -20.63 -3.33
C ARG A 60 -8.19 -21.78 -4.30
N GLY A 61 -7.48 -22.81 -3.83
CA GLY A 61 -7.23 -24.05 -4.56
C GLY A 61 -5.79 -24.21 -5.02
N ARG A 62 -5.52 -25.25 -5.82
CA ARG A 62 -4.17 -25.65 -6.26
C ARG A 62 -3.40 -24.58 -7.01
N ASN A 63 -4.10 -23.84 -7.88
CA ASN A 63 -3.55 -22.74 -8.66
C ASN A 63 -3.99 -21.38 -8.07
N GLY A 64 -4.38 -21.40 -6.80
CA GLY A 64 -4.82 -20.23 -6.07
C GLY A 64 -3.66 -19.36 -5.61
N GLY A 65 -3.98 -18.12 -5.29
CA GLY A 65 -3.04 -17.14 -4.78
C GLY A 65 -3.60 -15.74 -4.95
N LEU A 66 -2.71 -14.76 -4.85
CA LEU A 66 -3.07 -13.35 -4.89
C LEU A 66 -2.92 -12.78 -6.30
N SER A 67 -3.84 -11.90 -6.66
CA SER A 67 -3.72 -11.09 -7.88
C SER A 67 -4.21 -9.67 -7.61
N LEU A 68 -3.64 -8.72 -8.35
CA LEU A 68 -4.09 -7.34 -8.32
C LEU A 68 -5.38 -7.23 -9.17
N THR A 69 -6.41 -6.58 -8.62
CA THR A 69 -7.63 -6.31 -9.39
C THR A 69 -7.37 -5.23 -10.43
N GLU A 70 -8.23 -5.12 -11.43
CA GLU A 70 -8.16 -4.03 -12.41
C GLU A 70 -8.27 -2.67 -11.70
N ALA A 71 -9.20 -2.53 -10.74
CA ALA A 71 -9.33 -1.34 -9.93
C ALA A 71 -8.07 -1.03 -9.12
N GLY A 72 -7.40 -2.05 -8.59
CA GLY A 72 -6.13 -1.90 -7.90
C GLY A 72 -4.98 -1.49 -8.81
N ARG A 73 -4.98 -1.99 -10.04
CA ARG A 73 -3.96 -1.70 -11.05
C ARG A 73 -4.03 -0.26 -11.56
N THR A 74 -5.23 0.19 -11.93
CA THR A 74 -5.46 1.43 -12.68
C THR A 74 -6.03 2.56 -11.82
N GLY A 75 -6.47 2.26 -10.60
CA GLY A 75 -7.02 3.25 -9.68
C GLY A 75 -5.99 4.27 -9.20
N SER A 76 -6.49 5.38 -8.65
CA SER A 76 -5.63 6.47 -8.15
C SER A 76 -4.78 6.01 -6.97
N LEU A 77 -3.48 6.18 -7.10
CA LEU A 77 -2.51 5.92 -6.02
C LEU A 77 -2.76 6.84 -4.82
N GLY A 78 -3.06 8.12 -5.06
CA GLY A 78 -3.36 9.06 -3.99
C GLY A 78 -4.59 8.65 -3.19
N ARG A 79 -5.62 8.19 -3.85
CA ARG A 79 -6.82 7.65 -3.19
C ARG A 79 -6.49 6.42 -2.35
N LEU A 80 -5.71 5.49 -2.89
CA LEU A 80 -5.29 4.29 -2.16
C LEU A 80 -4.49 4.66 -0.91
N VAL A 81 -3.54 5.58 -1.01
CA VAL A 81 -2.71 6.00 0.12
C VAL A 81 -3.55 6.70 1.19
N ARG A 82 -4.54 7.52 0.81
CA ARG A 82 -5.49 8.10 1.78
C ARG A 82 -6.25 7.03 2.55
N GLU A 83 -6.75 6.02 1.86
CA GLU A 83 -7.48 4.92 2.48
C GLU A 83 -6.61 4.11 3.45
N LEU A 84 -5.35 3.88 3.09
CA LEU A 84 -4.40 3.13 3.90
C LEU A 84 -3.93 3.91 5.14
N GLU A 85 -3.66 5.20 4.99
CA GLU A 85 -3.24 6.06 6.11
C GLU A 85 -4.40 6.46 7.02
N GLY A 86 -5.60 6.49 6.49
CA GLY A 86 -6.78 6.99 7.19
C GLY A 86 -6.85 8.51 7.20
N VAL A 87 -7.92 9.03 7.79
CA VAL A 87 -8.14 10.47 7.97
C VAL A 87 -7.67 10.89 9.35
N GLY A 88 -6.96 12.01 9.44
CA GLY A 88 -6.49 12.55 10.71
C GLY A 88 -5.45 13.63 10.53
N ASP A 89 -5.06 14.20 11.64
CA ASP A 89 -4.01 15.19 11.67
C ASP A 89 -2.62 14.53 11.54
N VAL A 90 -1.69 15.26 10.95
CA VAL A 90 -0.28 14.81 10.79
C VAL A 90 0.42 14.72 12.14
N VAL A 91 -0.08 15.45 13.14
CA VAL A 91 0.43 15.49 14.52
C VAL A 91 -0.72 15.21 15.50
N GLY A 92 -0.40 14.94 16.75
CA GLY A 92 -1.34 14.49 17.77
C GLY A 92 -2.28 15.56 18.32
N CYS A 93 -3.06 16.18 17.45
CA CYS A 93 -4.01 17.23 17.87
C CYS A 93 -5.13 16.71 18.79
N GLU A 94 -5.58 15.49 18.53
CA GLU A 94 -6.68 14.86 19.28
C GLU A 94 -6.20 13.69 20.17
N ASP A 95 -4.91 13.63 20.48
CA ASP A 95 -4.36 12.62 21.40
C ASP A 95 -4.93 12.78 22.82
N ASP A 96 -4.64 11.85 23.69
CA ASP A 96 -5.02 11.93 25.10
C ASP A 96 -3.78 12.16 25.97
N PRO A 97 -3.63 13.35 26.61
CA PRO A 97 -4.54 14.51 26.54
C PRO A 97 -4.45 15.25 25.20
N PRO A 98 -5.55 15.89 24.76
CA PRO A 98 -5.56 16.58 23.47
C PRO A 98 -4.69 17.86 23.52
N CYS A 99 -4.16 18.22 22.35
CA CYS A 99 -3.37 19.44 22.21
C CYS A 99 -4.17 20.68 22.64
N PRO A 100 -3.66 21.52 23.53
CA PRO A 100 -4.39 22.71 24.00
C PRO A 100 -4.63 23.76 22.91
N LEU A 101 -3.92 23.69 21.78
CA LEU A 101 -4.05 24.62 20.66
C LEU A 101 -5.08 24.17 19.61
N ARG A 102 -5.65 22.96 19.73
CA ARG A 102 -6.43 22.33 18.65
C ARG A 102 -7.62 23.14 18.13
N ALA A 103 -8.22 24.00 18.99
CA ALA A 103 -9.41 24.75 18.62
C ALA A 103 -9.13 25.92 17.66
N ALA A 104 -7.93 26.47 17.67
CA ALA A 104 -7.59 27.68 16.90
C ALA A 104 -6.10 27.68 16.48
N CYS A 105 -5.64 26.59 15.88
CA CYS A 105 -4.23 26.42 15.55
C CYS A 105 -3.98 26.59 14.04
N ARG A 106 -3.24 27.61 13.67
CA ARG A 106 -2.83 27.84 12.26
C ARG A 106 -1.89 26.76 11.74
N LEU A 107 -1.06 26.18 12.61
CA LEU A 107 -0.17 25.08 12.24
C LEU A 107 -0.97 23.84 11.81
N ARG A 108 -2.04 23.50 12.56
CA ARG A 108 -2.94 22.39 12.20
C ARG A 108 -3.51 22.56 10.79
N GLY A 109 -3.99 23.79 10.47
CA GLY A 109 -4.50 24.11 9.14
C GLY A 109 -3.42 24.01 8.06
N ALA A 110 -2.23 24.53 8.32
CA ALA A 110 -1.10 24.45 7.39
C ALA A 110 -0.68 22.99 7.12
N LEU A 111 -0.63 22.15 8.16
CA LEU A 111 -0.29 20.75 8.01
C LEU A 111 -1.36 19.96 7.25
N ARG A 112 -2.63 20.27 7.46
CA ARG A 112 -3.74 19.67 6.68
C ARG A 112 -3.63 20.02 5.19
N THR A 113 -3.35 21.28 4.89
CA THR A 113 -3.14 21.73 3.50
C THR A 113 -1.95 21.00 2.87
N ALA A 114 -0.84 20.86 3.58
CA ALA A 114 0.35 20.15 3.11
C ALA A 114 0.06 18.66 2.88
N GLN A 115 -0.70 18.04 3.78
CA GLN A 115 -1.10 16.62 3.65
C GLN A 115 -1.97 16.42 2.39
N GLU A 116 -2.94 17.29 2.16
CA GLU A 116 -3.76 17.22 0.96
C GLU A 116 -2.93 17.43 -0.32
N ALA A 117 -1.98 18.33 -0.31
CA ALA A 117 -1.06 18.52 -1.43
C ALA A 117 -0.20 17.27 -1.68
N PHE A 118 0.22 16.58 -0.62
CA PHE A 118 0.94 15.31 -0.72
C PHE A 118 0.09 14.25 -1.43
N PHE A 119 -1.14 14.05 -1.01
CA PHE A 119 -2.03 13.08 -1.65
C PHE A 119 -2.39 13.49 -3.08
N ALA A 120 -2.67 14.76 -3.30
CA ALA A 120 -3.03 15.28 -4.61
C ALA A 120 -1.91 15.07 -5.65
N ALA A 121 -0.65 15.13 -5.23
CA ALA A 121 0.48 14.84 -6.10
C ALA A 121 0.51 13.37 -6.54
N LEU A 122 -0.05 12.45 -5.76
CA LEU A 122 -0.15 11.03 -6.07
C LEU A 122 -1.43 10.65 -6.84
N ASP A 123 -2.44 11.51 -6.83
CA ASP A 123 -3.74 11.21 -7.44
C ASP A 123 -3.67 10.83 -8.94
N PRO A 124 -2.82 11.44 -9.78
CA PRO A 124 -2.73 11.09 -11.20
C PRO A 124 -2.03 9.76 -11.47
N LEU A 125 -1.32 9.20 -10.47
CA LEU A 125 -0.55 7.97 -10.61
C LEU A 125 -1.39 6.74 -10.29
N SER A 126 -1.02 5.62 -10.89
CA SER A 126 -1.56 4.28 -10.57
C SER A 126 -0.45 3.34 -10.13
N ILE A 127 -0.79 2.19 -9.57
CA ILE A 127 0.20 1.14 -9.30
C ILE A 127 0.90 0.72 -10.60
N GLU A 128 0.16 0.66 -11.71
CA GLU A 128 0.72 0.33 -13.02
C GLU A 128 1.84 1.28 -13.43
N ASP A 129 1.66 2.58 -13.21
CA ASP A 129 2.71 3.58 -13.50
C ASP A 129 3.98 3.37 -12.68
N LEU A 130 3.84 2.91 -11.43
CA LEU A 130 4.98 2.71 -10.53
C LEU A 130 5.88 1.55 -10.92
N VAL A 131 5.38 0.61 -11.72
CA VAL A 131 6.13 -0.59 -12.10
C VAL A 131 6.78 -0.48 -13.48
N ASP A 132 6.73 0.68 -14.09
CA ASP A 132 7.56 1.00 -15.24
C ASP A 132 9.05 0.90 -14.89
N ALA A 133 9.91 0.77 -15.90
CA ALA A 133 11.35 0.70 -15.68
C ALA A 133 11.84 1.96 -14.94
N PRO A 134 12.75 1.83 -13.96
CA PRO A 134 13.53 0.63 -13.60
C PRO A 134 12.87 -0.27 -12.55
N THR A 135 11.74 0.10 -11.97
CA THR A 135 11.14 -0.57 -10.80
C THR A 135 10.60 -1.96 -11.15
N GLY A 136 9.85 -2.07 -12.23
CA GLY A 136 9.26 -3.35 -12.65
C GLY A 136 10.30 -4.44 -12.89
N PRO A 137 11.33 -4.21 -13.72
CA PRO A 137 12.42 -5.19 -13.91
C PRO A 137 13.11 -5.59 -12.61
N LEU A 138 13.34 -4.66 -11.69
CA LEU A 138 13.90 -4.96 -10.37
C LEU A 138 12.98 -5.89 -9.57
N LEU A 139 11.68 -5.57 -9.51
CA LEU A 139 10.69 -6.39 -8.81
C LEU A 139 10.64 -7.82 -9.37
N LEU A 140 10.72 -8.00 -10.67
CA LEU A 140 10.74 -9.31 -11.31
C LEU A 140 11.98 -10.12 -10.95
N SER A 141 13.11 -9.46 -10.68
CA SER A 141 14.35 -10.11 -10.28
C SER A 141 14.36 -10.61 -8.83
N LEU A 142 13.41 -10.13 -8.00
CA LEU A 142 13.32 -10.53 -6.59
C LEU A 142 12.77 -11.96 -6.48
N SER A 143 13.55 -12.82 -5.85
CA SER A 143 13.11 -14.19 -5.53
C SER A 143 12.56 -14.25 -4.10
N PRO A 144 11.58 -15.11 -3.84
CA PRO A 144 11.20 -15.41 -2.46
C PRO A 144 12.43 -15.89 -1.69
N ARG A 145 12.62 -15.36 -0.48
CA ARG A 145 13.72 -15.83 0.37
C ARG A 145 13.44 -17.29 0.71
N PRO A 146 14.38 -18.22 0.49
CA PRO A 146 14.20 -19.58 0.94
C PRO A 146 13.99 -19.57 2.45
N GLU A 147 12.98 -20.31 2.90
CA GLU A 147 12.74 -20.49 4.33
C GLU A 147 13.96 -21.19 4.93
N GLY A 148 14.64 -20.47 5.79
CA GLY A 148 15.73 -21.04 6.57
C GLY A 148 15.20 -21.87 7.74
#